data_26ac77d7b875c95bbcde172efddaa234
#
_entry.id   26ac77d7b875c95bbcde172efddaa234
#
_cell.length_a   1.000
_cell.length_b   1.000
_cell.length_c   1.000
_cell.angle_alpha   90.00
_cell.angle_beta   90.00
_cell.angle_gamma   90.00
#
_symmetry.space_group_name_H-M   'P 1'
#
loop_
_entity.id
_entity.type
_entity.pdbx_description
1 polymer ?
#
loop_
_entity_poly.entity_id
_entity_poly.type
_entity_poly.pdbx_seq_one_letter_code
_entity_poly.pdbx_strand_id
1 'polypeptide(L)'
;EVDRADLGLLTWPEQLDAVRYELEVLDGIPLNLDSAREAAGALYRNSRIYSAQALLPMEKLRKKQTTGVLYYRVRAFDLDGRPLGNYSQAVAVQSSLQKVERNAPVPRSRMQDTNGSLLLYPVYAYTGNPGATQYEVEVTDRRPENPDGTAPSRYRVFSRVTSLTDLYDENPRVGTYYWRVRGMDKEGKPVGQWSLPQKFTTRPSRKVKVGIYGDSISHGGGHLSFSPVDYAYSYSHYLDFPTVNLSESGDTSAMMVERFGRDVRPFHLKYLLIMGGTNSLRAGVSAEEVIRDLEEIGQKAEALGIHPIYLTLPPLNPANIQKAFDEPTADNWRQSFAQVNAYIRSRDHIDVAAPFETGEDLPTELSLDGIHGDWNMKQIMAQTINRSMAGRL
;
A
#
# COMPACT_ATOMS: atom_id res chain seq x y z
N GLU A 1 -7.79 -0.09 33.25
CA GLU A 1 -6.66 -1.04 33.35
C GLU A 1 -6.06 -1.23 31.96
N VAL A 2 -4.75 -1.03 31.85
CA VAL A 2 -4.02 -1.30 30.62
C VAL A 2 -3.94 -2.82 30.46
N ASP A 3 -4.47 -3.35 29.35
CA ASP A 3 -4.36 -4.77 29.03
C ASP A 3 -2.89 -5.07 28.63
N ARG A 4 -2.12 -5.56 29.59
CA ARG A 4 -0.69 -5.88 29.44
C ARG A 4 -0.51 -7.28 28.85
N ALA A 5 -1.06 -7.55 27.68
CA ALA A 5 -0.76 -8.80 27.01
C ALA A 5 0.70 -8.82 26.55
N ASP A 6 1.42 -9.87 26.86
CA ASP A 6 2.79 -10.11 26.40
C ASP A 6 2.73 -10.60 24.95
N LEU A 7 2.88 -9.66 24.01
CA LEU A 7 2.94 -9.93 22.59
C LEU A 7 4.37 -9.78 22.09
N GLY A 8 4.70 -10.54 21.03
CA GLY A 8 5.98 -10.44 20.36
C GLY A 8 5.80 -10.18 18.87
N LEU A 9 6.46 -9.16 18.34
CA LEU A 9 6.48 -8.85 16.91
C LEU A 9 7.62 -9.62 16.24
N LEU A 10 7.27 -10.55 15.34
CA LEU A 10 8.18 -11.21 14.43
C LEU A 10 8.24 -10.48 13.10
N THR A 11 9.44 -10.42 12.50
CA THR A 11 9.66 -9.91 11.15
C THR A 11 10.55 -10.88 10.37
N TRP A 12 10.34 -10.95 9.06
CA TRP A 12 11.15 -11.73 8.13
C TRP A 12 11.31 -11.00 6.80
N PRO A 13 12.28 -11.39 5.95
CA PRO A 13 12.46 -10.78 4.65
C PRO A 13 11.24 -10.96 3.75
N GLU A 14 10.82 -9.90 3.07
CA GLU A 14 9.75 -9.97 2.07
C GLU A 14 10.17 -10.82 0.89
N GLN A 15 9.23 -11.59 0.36
CA GLN A 15 9.37 -12.31 -0.89
C GLN A 15 8.53 -11.60 -1.95
N LEU A 16 9.14 -11.21 -3.07
CA LEU A 16 8.54 -10.34 -4.09
C LEU A 16 7.18 -10.83 -4.61
N ASP A 17 7.09 -12.14 -4.89
CA ASP A 17 5.88 -12.74 -5.47
C ASP A 17 4.87 -13.22 -4.41
N ALA A 18 5.15 -13.01 -3.14
CA ALA A 18 4.29 -13.44 -2.05
C ALA A 18 3.07 -12.52 -1.92
N VAL A 19 1.89 -13.13 -1.92
CA VAL A 19 0.63 -12.45 -1.61
C VAL A 19 0.30 -12.59 -0.13
N ARG A 20 0.66 -13.71 0.48
CA ARG A 20 0.49 -13.97 1.90
C ARG A 20 1.54 -14.93 2.44
N TYR A 21 1.61 -15.00 3.76
CA TYR A 21 2.49 -15.91 4.48
C TYR A 21 1.71 -16.79 5.43
N GLU A 22 2.30 -17.96 5.69
CA GLU A 22 1.88 -18.87 6.75
C GLU A 22 3.02 -19.00 7.75
N LEU A 23 2.70 -18.83 9.03
CA LEU A 23 3.63 -18.89 10.14
C LEU A 23 3.28 -20.06 11.04
N GLU A 24 4.28 -20.85 11.42
CA GLU A 24 4.20 -21.85 12.47
C GLU A 24 5.16 -21.52 13.61
N VAL A 25 4.72 -21.79 14.86
CA VAL A 25 5.58 -21.76 16.03
C VAL A 25 5.66 -23.17 16.63
N LEU A 26 6.90 -23.63 16.84
CA LEU A 26 7.23 -24.97 17.30
C LEU A 26 7.83 -24.93 18.69
N ASP A 27 7.55 -25.95 19.50
CA ASP A 27 8.18 -26.21 20.78
C ASP A 27 9.43 -27.07 20.59
N GLY A 28 10.57 -26.42 20.35
CA GLY A 28 11.77 -27.09 19.89
C GLY A 28 11.74 -27.45 18.39
N ILE A 29 12.79 -28.06 17.90
CA ILE A 29 12.88 -28.53 16.50
C ILE A 29 12.71 -30.05 16.48
N PRO A 30 11.62 -30.58 15.89
CA PRO A 30 11.47 -32.03 15.72
C PRO A 30 12.59 -32.65 14.86
N LEU A 31 13.04 -33.86 15.23
CA LEU A 31 14.12 -34.56 14.51
C LEU A 31 13.83 -34.78 13.02
N ASN A 32 12.56 -34.99 12.66
CA ASN A 32 12.12 -35.25 11.29
C ASN A 32 11.23 -34.11 10.78
N LEU A 33 11.61 -32.86 11.01
CA LEU A 33 10.85 -31.70 10.54
C LEU A 33 10.89 -31.63 9.01
N ASP A 34 9.76 -31.90 8.36
CA ASP A 34 9.61 -31.77 6.92
C ASP A 34 9.36 -30.31 6.53
N SER A 35 10.24 -29.74 5.72
CA SER A 35 10.11 -28.35 5.25
C SER A 35 8.96 -28.16 4.23
N ALA A 36 8.51 -29.22 3.58
CA ALA A 36 7.41 -29.15 2.60
C ALA A 36 6.03 -29.20 3.23
N ARG A 37 5.92 -29.59 4.50
CA ARG A 37 4.63 -29.85 5.16
C ARG A 37 4.48 -29.08 6.47
N GLU A 38 3.23 -28.86 6.85
CA GLU A 38 2.89 -28.36 8.17
C GLU A 38 3.34 -29.32 9.26
N ALA A 39 3.85 -28.79 10.35
CA ALA A 39 4.23 -29.58 11.52
C ALA A 39 2.99 -29.97 12.32
N ALA A 40 2.78 -31.27 12.57
CA ALA A 40 1.65 -31.77 13.32
C ALA A 40 1.58 -31.23 14.77
N GLY A 41 2.72 -30.92 15.38
CA GLY A 41 2.84 -30.44 16.75
C GLY A 41 3.04 -28.93 16.89
N ALA A 42 2.70 -28.12 15.90
CA ALA A 42 2.82 -26.66 16.00
C ALA A 42 1.94 -26.11 17.14
N LEU A 43 2.52 -25.31 18.02
CA LEU A 43 1.81 -24.65 19.11
C LEU A 43 0.93 -23.50 18.64
N TYR A 44 1.29 -22.90 17.52
CA TYR A 44 0.58 -21.79 16.91
C TYR A 44 0.74 -21.86 15.39
N ARG A 45 -0.32 -21.50 14.68
CA ARG A 45 -0.31 -21.36 13.22
C ARG A 45 -1.20 -20.18 12.82
N ASN A 46 -0.70 -19.39 11.87
CA ASN A 46 -1.47 -18.32 11.24
C ASN A 46 -1.17 -18.33 9.73
N SER A 47 -2.18 -18.55 8.91
CA SER A 47 -2.08 -18.59 7.43
C SER A 47 -2.62 -17.33 6.74
N ARG A 48 -3.00 -16.30 7.51
CA ARG A 48 -3.61 -15.05 7.01
C ARG A 48 -2.73 -13.85 7.32
N ILE A 49 -1.47 -13.91 6.89
CA ILE A 49 -0.50 -12.84 7.12
C ILE A 49 -0.17 -12.23 5.76
N TYR A 50 -0.47 -10.94 5.58
CA TYR A 50 -0.33 -10.23 4.31
C TYR A 50 0.85 -9.25 4.27
N SER A 51 1.65 -9.22 5.32
CA SER A 51 2.92 -8.50 5.39
C SER A 51 3.98 -9.41 5.98
N ALA A 52 5.26 -9.04 5.84
CA ALA A 52 6.37 -9.86 6.35
C ALA A 52 6.59 -9.72 7.86
N GLN A 53 5.50 -9.66 8.62
CA GLN A 53 5.53 -9.56 10.08
C GLN A 53 4.24 -10.11 10.72
N ALA A 54 4.34 -10.55 11.96
CA ALA A 54 3.21 -11.04 12.73
C ALA A 54 3.39 -10.81 14.22
N LEU A 55 2.28 -10.64 14.95
CA LEU A 55 2.25 -10.60 16.41
C LEU A 55 1.99 -11.99 16.98
N LEU A 56 2.83 -12.40 17.91
CA LEU A 56 2.69 -13.67 18.62
C LEU A 56 2.10 -13.48 20.03
N PRO A 57 1.15 -14.36 20.44
CA PRO A 57 0.62 -14.37 21.82
C PRO A 57 1.60 -15.06 22.77
N MET A 58 2.65 -14.37 23.18
CA MET A 58 3.80 -14.94 23.91
C MET A 58 3.38 -15.58 25.23
N GLU A 59 2.47 -14.97 25.99
CA GLU A 59 1.99 -15.54 27.23
C GLU A 59 1.34 -16.91 27.03
N LYS A 60 0.50 -17.05 26.01
CA LYS A 60 -0.15 -18.32 25.67
C LYS A 60 0.84 -19.37 25.19
N LEU A 61 1.83 -18.95 24.42
CA LEU A 61 2.88 -19.83 23.90
C LEU A 61 3.75 -20.37 25.02
N ARG A 62 4.18 -19.52 25.97
CA ARG A 62 4.99 -19.94 27.12
C ARG A 62 4.26 -20.92 28.03
N LYS A 63 2.94 -20.77 28.19
CA LYS A 63 2.13 -21.73 28.96
C LYS A 63 2.03 -23.11 28.33
N LYS A 64 2.17 -23.20 27.01
CA LYS A 64 2.14 -24.47 26.25
C LYS A 64 3.53 -25.06 26.02
N GLN A 65 4.56 -24.26 26.15
CA GLN A 65 5.95 -24.62 25.91
C GLN A 65 6.41 -25.68 26.94
N THR A 66 7.03 -26.73 26.44
CA THR A 66 7.66 -27.80 27.26
C THR A 66 9.17 -27.82 27.14
N THR A 67 9.71 -27.27 26.04
CA THR A 67 11.16 -27.11 25.82
C THR A 67 11.65 -25.72 26.23
N GLY A 68 12.97 -25.51 26.25
CA GLY A 68 13.54 -24.22 26.64
C GLY A 68 13.42 -23.13 25.59
N VAL A 69 13.19 -23.47 24.30
CA VAL A 69 13.25 -22.52 23.18
C VAL A 69 12.10 -22.77 22.19
N LEU A 70 11.38 -21.71 21.87
CA LEU A 70 10.41 -21.69 20.77
C LEU A 70 11.12 -21.35 19.47
N TYR A 71 10.68 -21.99 18.39
CA TYR A 71 11.13 -21.72 17.03
C TYR A 71 9.96 -21.33 16.16
N TYR A 72 10.21 -20.52 15.12
CA TYR A 72 9.25 -20.24 14.09
C TYR A 72 9.81 -20.53 12.72
N ARG A 73 8.92 -20.78 11.79
CA ARG A 73 9.22 -20.87 10.36
C ARG A 73 8.06 -20.28 9.57
N VAL A 74 8.35 -19.78 8.38
CA VAL A 74 7.37 -19.15 7.49
C VAL A 74 7.41 -19.77 6.10
N ARG A 75 6.27 -19.73 5.42
CA ARG A 75 6.13 -20.12 4.02
C ARG A 75 5.31 -19.08 3.28
N ALA A 76 5.76 -18.68 2.10
CA ALA A 76 5.07 -17.72 1.25
C ALA A 76 4.11 -18.43 0.28
N PHE A 77 3.04 -17.72 -0.12
CA PHE A 77 2.03 -18.19 -1.07
C PHE A 77 1.82 -17.16 -2.17
N ASP A 78 1.62 -17.66 -3.39
CA ASP A 78 1.32 -16.85 -4.57
C ASP A 78 -0.16 -16.43 -4.65
N LEU A 79 -0.51 -15.74 -5.74
CA LEU A 79 -1.87 -15.28 -6.02
C LEU A 79 -2.88 -16.43 -6.22
N ASP A 80 -2.42 -17.62 -6.61
CA ASP A 80 -3.25 -18.83 -6.74
C ASP A 80 -3.44 -19.58 -5.41
N GLY A 81 -2.81 -19.10 -4.34
CA GLY A 81 -2.79 -19.79 -3.06
C GLY A 81 -1.88 -21.02 -3.04
N ARG A 82 -0.89 -21.09 -3.96
CA ARG A 82 0.11 -22.15 -4.00
C ARG A 82 1.35 -21.73 -3.22
N PRO A 83 2.02 -22.67 -2.53
CA PRO A 83 3.29 -22.36 -1.88
C PRO A 83 4.34 -21.94 -2.91
N LEU A 84 5.05 -20.84 -2.63
CA LEU A 84 6.22 -20.37 -3.39
C LEU A 84 7.51 -21.10 -2.99
N GLY A 85 7.41 -22.23 -2.37
CA GLY A 85 8.51 -23.04 -1.90
C GLY A 85 8.18 -23.74 -0.59
N ASN A 86 9.22 -24.23 0.06
CA ASN A 86 9.11 -24.87 1.36
C ASN A 86 9.06 -23.83 2.49
N TYR A 87 8.76 -24.28 3.70
CA TYR A 87 8.98 -23.47 4.90
C TYR A 87 10.46 -23.07 5.01
N SER A 88 10.70 -21.89 5.53
CA SER A 88 12.03 -21.44 5.93
C SER A 88 12.66 -22.39 6.95
N GLN A 89 13.95 -22.27 7.16
CA GLN A 89 14.60 -22.88 8.33
C GLN A 89 13.93 -22.36 9.61
N ALA A 90 13.87 -23.24 10.61
CA ALA A 90 13.36 -22.85 11.92
C ALA A 90 14.33 -21.91 12.61
N VAL A 91 13.83 -20.75 13.05
CA VAL A 91 14.61 -19.70 13.72
C VAL A 91 14.09 -19.55 15.15
N ALA A 92 15.01 -19.38 16.10
CA ALA A 92 14.63 -19.14 17.48
C ALA A 92 13.84 -17.82 17.62
N VAL A 93 12.67 -17.89 18.24
CA VAL A 93 11.79 -16.73 18.43
C VAL A 93 12.52 -15.58 19.14
N GLN A 94 13.35 -15.87 20.12
CA GLN A 94 14.06 -14.85 20.91
C GLN A 94 15.08 -14.03 20.11
N SER A 95 15.64 -14.57 19.02
CA SER A 95 16.66 -13.86 18.21
C SER A 95 16.08 -12.82 17.27
N SER A 96 14.76 -12.87 17.02
CA SER A 96 14.07 -11.99 16.05
C SER A 96 12.83 -11.30 16.64
N LEU A 97 12.62 -11.39 17.95
CA LEU A 97 11.44 -10.93 18.62
C LEU A 97 11.59 -9.51 19.17
N GLN A 98 10.80 -8.60 18.65
CA GLN A 98 10.56 -7.32 19.30
C GLN A 98 9.40 -7.47 20.29
N LYS A 99 9.65 -7.21 21.55
CA LYS A 99 8.61 -7.28 22.60
C LYS A 99 7.61 -6.13 22.43
N VAL A 100 6.32 -6.47 22.49
CA VAL A 100 5.21 -5.52 22.48
C VAL A 100 4.39 -5.72 23.76
N GLU A 101 4.26 -4.68 24.55
CA GLU A 101 3.63 -4.75 25.87
C GLU A 101 2.13 -4.48 25.87
N ARG A 102 1.62 -3.96 24.75
CA ARG A 102 0.22 -3.56 24.59
C ARG A 102 -0.51 -4.57 23.70
N ASN A 103 -1.64 -5.09 24.16
CA ASN A 103 -2.51 -5.88 23.30
C ASN A 103 -3.27 -4.96 22.33
N ALA A 104 -2.66 -4.69 21.21
CA ALA A 104 -3.18 -3.84 20.15
C ALA A 104 -2.51 -4.18 18.83
N PRO A 105 -3.13 -3.84 17.68
CA PRO A 105 -2.42 -3.86 16.41
C PRO A 105 -1.20 -2.93 16.44
N VAL A 106 -0.16 -3.26 15.67
CA VAL A 106 1.05 -2.44 15.56
C VAL A 106 1.02 -1.65 14.27
N PRO A 107 0.91 -0.30 14.31
CA PRO A 107 1.00 0.53 13.12
C PRO A 107 2.33 0.35 12.40
N ARG A 108 2.28 0.27 11.05
CA ARG A 108 3.46 0.18 10.19
C ARG A 108 3.54 1.27 9.12
N SER A 109 2.49 2.08 8.96
CA SER A 109 2.46 3.19 8.01
C SER A 109 3.24 4.41 8.49
N ARG A 110 3.92 5.04 7.54
CA ARG A 110 4.41 6.41 7.64
C ARG A 110 3.84 7.20 6.47
N MET A 111 3.33 8.40 6.72
CA MET A 111 2.71 9.25 5.67
C MET A 111 3.71 10.19 5.01
N GLN A 112 4.96 10.15 5.43
CA GLN A 112 6.08 10.85 4.82
C GLN A 112 7.18 9.85 4.49
N ASP A 113 7.64 9.86 3.25
CA ASP A 113 8.75 9.04 2.79
C ASP A 113 10.10 9.63 3.21
N THR A 114 11.14 8.81 3.14
CA THR A 114 12.52 9.18 3.51
C THR A 114 13.10 10.29 2.64
N ASN A 115 12.66 10.44 1.38
CA ASN A 115 13.04 11.51 0.48
C ASN A 115 12.26 12.83 0.71
N GLY A 116 11.39 12.88 1.72
CA GLY A 116 10.57 14.05 2.06
C GLY A 116 9.25 14.13 1.33
N SER A 117 8.91 13.13 0.49
CA SER A 117 7.63 13.08 -0.22
C SER A 117 6.47 12.84 0.74
N LEU A 118 5.32 13.43 0.42
CA LEU A 118 4.11 13.43 1.24
C LEU A 118 2.98 12.71 0.49
N LEU A 119 2.02 12.18 1.25
CA LEU A 119 0.85 11.47 0.74
C LEU A 119 -0.42 12.21 1.18
N LEU A 120 -1.22 12.69 0.20
CA LEU A 120 -2.47 13.40 0.50
C LEU A 120 -3.59 12.49 0.98
N TYR A 121 -3.68 11.30 0.36
CA TYR A 121 -4.65 10.26 0.72
C TYR A 121 -3.98 9.17 1.53
N PRO A 122 -4.09 9.20 2.86
CA PRO A 122 -3.39 8.26 3.71
C PRO A 122 -3.88 6.82 3.54
N VAL A 123 -2.96 5.88 3.78
CA VAL A 123 -3.28 4.47 3.93
C VAL A 123 -2.79 4.02 5.30
N TYR A 124 -3.70 3.53 6.13
CA TYR A 124 -3.40 3.10 7.50
C TYR A 124 -3.14 1.61 7.50
N ALA A 125 -1.86 1.22 7.52
CA ALA A 125 -1.44 -0.16 7.52
C ALA A 125 -0.87 -0.56 8.88
N TYR A 126 -1.17 -1.79 9.30
CA TYR A 126 -0.84 -2.29 10.63
C TYR A 126 -0.68 -3.81 10.60
N THR A 127 -0.05 -4.33 11.64
CA THR A 127 -0.02 -5.77 11.93
C THR A 127 -1.09 -6.07 12.96
N GLY A 128 -2.00 -6.99 12.65
CA GLY A 128 -3.12 -7.34 13.51
C GLY A 128 -2.68 -8.06 14.78
N ASN A 129 -3.40 -7.84 15.88
CA ASN A 129 -3.16 -8.53 17.14
C ASN A 129 -3.91 -9.87 17.21
N PRO A 130 -3.37 -10.86 17.95
CA PRO A 130 -4.00 -12.17 18.09
C PRO A 130 -5.41 -12.09 18.65
N GLY A 131 -6.32 -12.88 18.10
CA GLY A 131 -7.73 -12.93 18.50
C GLY A 131 -8.63 -11.93 17.80
N ALA A 132 -8.09 -10.91 17.13
CA ALA A 132 -8.87 -9.99 16.31
C ALA A 132 -9.20 -10.60 14.95
N THR A 133 -10.42 -10.36 14.48
CA THR A 133 -10.90 -10.74 13.14
C THR A 133 -11.29 -9.53 12.31
N GLN A 134 -11.48 -8.40 12.97
CA GLN A 134 -11.77 -7.10 12.37
C GLN A 134 -10.93 -6.03 13.06
N TYR A 135 -10.84 -4.88 12.43
CA TYR A 135 -10.07 -3.75 12.93
C TYR A 135 -10.85 -2.46 12.72
N GLU A 136 -10.85 -1.59 13.73
CA GLU A 136 -11.38 -0.24 13.59
C GLU A 136 -10.21 0.73 13.55
N VAL A 137 -10.10 1.48 12.47
CA VAL A 137 -9.18 2.60 12.33
C VAL A 137 -9.90 3.88 12.72
N GLU A 138 -9.26 4.71 13.53
CA GLU A 138 -9.73 6.02 13.95
C GLU A 138 -8.71 7.09 13.56
N VAL A 139 -9.21 8.17 12.94
CA VAL A 139 -8.43 9.37 12.66
C VAL A 139 -8.96 10.52 13.49
N THR A 140 -8.07 11.27 14.11
CA THR A 140 -8.39 12.41 14.97
C THR A 140 -7.65 13.67 14.52
N ASP A 141 -8.23 14.84 14.75
CA ASP A 141 -7.61 16.14 14.47
C ASP A 141 -6.70 16.65 15.60
N ARG A 142 -6.70 15.94 16.73
CA ARG A 142 -5.84 16.17 17.90
C ARG A 142 -5.40 14.83 18.47
N ARG A 143 -4.35 14.85 19.27
CA ARG A 143 -3.93 13.64 19.99
C ARG A 143 -5.11 13.09 20.81
N PRO A 144 -5.45 11.80 20.67
CA PRO A 144 -6.53 11.19 21.46
C PRO A 144 -6.33 11.39 22.97
N GLU A 145 -7.39 11.78 23.65
CA GLU A 145 -7.39 12.02 25.11
C GLU A 145 -7.38 10.74 25.94
N ASN A 146 -7.69 9.61 25.32
CA ASN A 146 -7.84 8.30 25.96
C ASN A 146 -6.90 7.24 25.35
N PRO A 147 -5.57 7.43 25.38
CA PRO A 147 -4.62 6.56 24.66
C PRO A 147 -4.60 5.12 25.19
N ASP A 148 -5.02 4.87 26.41
CA ASP A 148 -5.00 3.55 27.06
C ASP A 148 -6.37 2.88 27.12
N GLY A 149 -7.39 3.49 26.53
CA GLY A 149 -8.75 2.97 26.54
C GLY A 149 -9.12 2.17 25.30
N THR A 150 -10.41 1.83 25.24
CA THR A 150 -11.06 1.20 24.07
C THR A 150 -12.17 2.07 23.47
N ALA A 151 -12.58 3.13 24.18
CA ALA A 151 -13.60 4.05 23.70
C ALA A 151 -13.07 4.91 22.54
N PRO A 152 -13.96 5.35 21.61
CA PRO A 152 -13.59 6.35 20.60
C PRO A 152 -13.10 7.65 21.25
N SER A 153 -12.21 8.36 20.57
CA SER A 153 -11.80 9.70 20.96
C SER A 153 -12.88 10.73 20.65
N ARG A 154 -13.03 11.72 21.54
CA ARG A 154 -13.89 12.90 21.25
C ARG A 154 -13.37 13.77 20.09
N TYR A 155 -12.11 13.59 19.69
CA TYR A 155 -11.48 14.29 18.57
C TYR A 155 -11.56 13.52 17.25
N ARG A 156 -12.36 12.46 17.21
CA ARG A 156 -12.57 11.65 16.01
C ARG A 156 -13.14 12.48 14.86
N VAL A 157 -12.48 12.46 13.72
CA VAL A 157 -12.95 13.05 12.46
C VAL A 157 -13.31 11.99 11.42
N PHE A 158 -12.81 10.77 11.60
CA PHE A 158 -13.08 9.63 10.71
C PHE A 158 -12.89 8.32 11.46
N SER A 159 -13.69 7.32 11.11
CA SER A 159 -13.45 5.93 11.49
C SER A 159 -14.06 4.96 10.48
N ARG A 160 -13.43 3.81 10.35
CA ARG A 160 -13.94 2.70 9.54
C ARG A 160 -13.50 1.36 10.12
N VAL A 161 -14.36 0.35 9.98
CA VAL A 161 -14.08 -1.04 10.33
C VAL A 161 -13.74 -1.80 9.06
N THR A 162 -12.73 -2.65 9.14
CA THR A 162 -12.29 -3.51 8.04
C THR A 162 -11.79 -4.86 8.58
N SER A 163 -11.87 -5.89 7.76
CA SER A 163 -11.22 -7.19 8.02
C SER A 163 -9.79 -7.27 7.49
N LEU A 164 -9.36 -6.23 6.74
CA LEU A 164 -8.02 -6.14 6.16
C LEU A 164 -7.03 -5.51 7.15
N THR A 165 -5.75 -5.63 6.87
CA THR A 165 -4.66 -5.04 7.66
C THR A 165 -4.13 -3.74 7.07
N ASP A 166 -4.87 -3.15 6.15
CA ASP A 166 -4.71 -1.79 5.66
C ASP A 166 -6.07 -1.14 5.38
N LEU A 167 -6.13 0.18 5.48
CA LEU A 167 -7.32 0.96 5.20
C LEU A 167 -6.96 2.20 4.39
N TYR A 168 -7.55 2.34 3.21
CA TYR A 168 -7.43 3.52 2.36
C TYR A 168 -8.38 4.62 2.84
N ASP A 169 -7.84 5.76 3.21
CA ASP A 169 -8.66 6.94 3.53
C ASP A 169 -9.05 7.64 2.22
N GLU A 170 -10.34 7.73 1.99
CA GLU A 170 -10.90 8.40 0.79
C GLU A 170 -10.98 9.93 0.95
N ASN A 171 -10.48 10.46 2.05
CA ASN A 171 -10.47 11.89 2.31
C ASN A 171 -9.05 12.45 2.19
N PRO A 172 -8.88 13.59 1.49
CA PRO A 172 -7.61 14.27 1.49
C PRO A 172 -7.33 14.85 2.88
N ARG A 173 -6.15 14.57 3.44
CA ARG A 173 -5.76 15.02 4.78
C ARG A 173 -4.72 16.12 4.69
N VAL A 174 -5.17 17.37 4.60
CA VAL A 174 -4.30 18.54 4.66
C VAL A 174 -4.29 19.08 6.09
N GLY A 175 -3.13 19.12 6.70
CA GLY A 175 -2.95 19.53 8.09
C GLY A 175 -2.25 18.46 8.94
N THR A 176 -2.44 18.55 10.24
CA THR A 176 -1.90 17.58 11.20
C THR A 176 -3.02 16.72 11.76
N TYR A 177 -2.82 15.41 11.70
CA TYR A 177 -3.75 14.41 12.18
C TYR A 177 -3.02 13.34 12.98
N TYR A 178 -3.82 12.52 13.68
CA TYR A 178 -3.37 11.32 14.37
C TYR A 178 -4.25 10.16 13.93
N TRP A 179 -3.69 8.97 13.85
CA TRP A 179 -4.47 7.77 13.63
C TRP A 179 -4.06 6.67 14.59
N ARG A 180 -4.98 5.81 14.88
CA ARG A 180 -4.79 4.61 15.69
C ARG A 180 -5.74 3.50 15.24
N VAL A 181 -5.48 2.29 15.65
CA VAL A 181 -6.26 1.12 15.28
C VAL A 181 -6.45 0.21 16.48
N ARG A 182 -7.60 -0.44 16.56
CA ARG A 182 -7.88 -1.49 17.54
C ARG A 182 -8.39 -2.74 16.86
N GLY A 183 -8.07 -3.91 17.45
CA GLY A 183 -8.67 -5.17 17.07
C GLY A 183 -10.09 -5.32 17.63
N MET A 184 -10.92 -6.06 16.91
CA MET A 184 -12.26 -6.45 17.33
C MET A 184 -12.51 -7.92 16.99
N ASP A 185 -13.37 -8.57 17.75
CA ASP A 185 -13.87 -9.90 17.42
C ASP A 185 -14.98 -9.84 16.35
N LYS A 186 -15.50 -11.00 15.96
CA LYS A 186 -16.56 -11.09 14.95
C LYS A 186 -17.90 -10.47 15.41
N GLU A 187 -18.11 -10.30 16.69
CA GLU A 187 -19.26 -9.61 17.27
C GLU A 187 -19.05 -8.08 17.39
N GLY A 188 -17.89 -7.57 17.00
CA GLY A 188 -17.56 -6.15 17.06
C GLY A 188 -17.11 -5.67 18.44
N LYS A 189 -16.78 -6.57 19.35
CA LYS A 189 -16.24 -6.21 20.68
C LYS A 189 -14.74 -5.98 20.59
N PRO A 190 -14.18 -5.01 21.32
CA PRO A 190 -12.74 -4.77 21.37
C PRO A 190 -11.96 -6.00 21.81
N VAL A 191 -10.89 -6.31 21.09
CA VAL A 191 -9.86 -7.28 21.47
C VAL A 191 -8.60 -6.48 21.81
N GLY A 192 -8.33 -6.31 23.09
CA GLY A 192 -7.29 -5.42 23.56
C GLY A 192 -7.70 -3.94 23.51
N GLN A 193 -6.75 -3.07 23.35
CA GLN A 193 -6.92 -1.63 23.36
C GLN A 193 -6.49 -0.96 22.04
N TRP A 194 -6.61 0.35 21.96
CA TRP A 194 -6.08 1.10 20.82
C TRP A 194 -4.56 0.98 20.73
N SER A 195 -4.04 0.95 19.49
CA SER A 195 -2.62 1.16 19.25
C SER A 195 -2.17 2.54 19.74
N LEU A 196 -0.87 2.73 19.91
CA LEU A 196 -0.33 4.06 20.14
C LEU A 196 -0.68 4.97 18.95
N PRO A 197 -1.16 6.21 19.23
CA PRO A 197 -1.52 7.12 18.17
C PRO A 197 -0.30 7.55 17.35
N GLN A 198 -0.46 7.55 16.03
CA GLN A 198 0.56 7.96 15.07
C GLN A 198 0.23 9.34 14.53
N LYS A 199 1.14 10.30 14.73
CA LYS A 199 1.01 11.65 14.19
C LYS A 199 1.49 11.69 12.75
N PHE A 200 0.76 12.38 11.87
CA PHE A 200 1.21 12.71 10.52
C PHE A 200 0.79 14.12 10.13
N THR A 201 1.56 14.72 9.21
CA THR A 201 1.31 16.08 8.73
C THR A 201 1.55 16.14 7.24
N THR A 202 0.54 16.60 6.49
CA THR A 202 0.65 16.91 5.08
C THR A 202 0.26 18.37 4.86
N ARG A 203 1.24 19.19 4.51
CA ARG A 203 1.06 20.64 4.33
C ARG A 203 1.82 21.14 3.12
N PRO A 204 1.35 22.23 2.50
CA PRO A 204 2.13 22.94 1.49
C PRO A 204 3.52 23.29 2.01
N SER A 205 4.53 23.11 1.17
CA SER A 205 5.93 23.40 1.50
C SER A 205 6.64 24.02 0.30
N ARG A 206 7.46 25.06 0.52
CA ARG A 206 8.28 25.65 -0.54
C ARG A 206 9.35 24.69 -1.08
N LYS A 207 9.66 23.64 -0.34
CA LYS A 207 10.62 22.60 -0.75
C LYS A 207 10.02 21.59 -1.72
N VAL A 208 8.70 21.43 -1.73
CA VAL A 208 7.97 20.50 -2.59
C VAL A 208 7.35 21.29 -3.73
N LYS A 209 7.94 21.17 -4.91
CA LYS A 209 7.54 21.90 -6.13
C LYS A 209 6.78 21.05 -7.12
N VAL A 210 6.81 19.72 -6.96
CA VAL A 210 6.24 18.75 -7.87
C VAL A 210 5.12 17.99 -7.19
N GLY A 211 3.95 17.97 -7.82
CA GLY A 211 2.85 17.10 -7.46
C GLY A 211 2.77 15.90 -8.38
N ILE A 212 2.32 14.78 -7.84
CA ILE A 212 1.94 13.58 -8.58
C ILE A 212 0.42 13.48 -8.52
N TYR A 213 -0.23 13.34 -9.67
CA TYR A 213 -1.68 13.36 -9.78
C TYR A 213 -2.16 12.25 -10.70
N GLY A 214 -2.83 11.26 -10.13
CA GLY A 214 -3.26 10.08 -10.86
C GLY A 214 -4.14 9.14 -10.03
N ASP A 215 -4.18 7.90 -10.49
CA ASP A 215 -4.90 6.78 -9.88
C ASP A 215 -3.97 5.91 -9.00
N SER A 216 -4.31 4.63 -8.82
CA SER A 216 -3.54 3.69 -8.00
C SER A 216 -2.10 3.47 -8.47
N ILE A 217 -1.81 3.58 -9.77
CA ILE A 217 -0.46 3.39 -10.31
C ILE A 217 0.48 4.47 -9.75
N SER A 218 -0.01 5.69 -9.64
CA SER A 218 0.72 6.83 -9.09
C SER A 218 0.59 6.97 -7.57
N HIS A 219 -0.57 6.60 -6.99
CA HIS A 219 -0.74 6.55 -5.54
C HIS A 219 0.30 5.65 -4.91
N GLY A 220 0.54 4.49 -5.50
CA GLY A 220 1.60 3.56 -5.13
C GLY A 220 1.08 2.22 -4.66
N GLY A 221 1.99 1.39 -4.23
CA GLY A 221 1.73 0.00 -3.92
C GLY A 221 2.00 -0.93 -5.12
N GLY A 222 2.06 -2.21 -4.82
CA GLY A 222 2.24 -3.28 -5.80
C GLY A 222 0.97 -4.11 -5.95
N HIS A 223 1.13 -5.43 -5.95
CA HIS A 223 -0.02 -6.33 -5.91
C HIS A 223 -0.76 -6.24 -4.56
N LEU A 224 -1.81 -7.03 -4.37
CA LEU A 224 -2.76 -6.96 -3.25
C LEU A 224 -2.17 -6.80 -1.83
N SER A 225 -0.91 -7.19 -1.62
CA SER A 225 -0.26 -7.14 -0.30
C SER A 225 0.56 -5.88 -0.03
N PHE A 226 0.74 -5.03 -1.02
CA PHE A 226 1.55 -3.81 -0.91
C PHE A 226 0.71 -2.57 -1.22
N SER A 227 0.65 -1.68 -0.27
CA SER A 227 -0.13 -0.45 -0.34
C SER A 227 0.76 0.77 -0.65
N PRO A 228 0.20 1.96 -0.89
CA PRO A 228 0.96 3.18 -1.11
C PRO A 228 1.97 3.55 -0.03
N VAL A 229 1.81 3.05 1.19
CA VAL A 229 2.77 3.29 2.30
C VAL A 229 3.90 2.25 2.37
N ASP A 230 3.85 1.24 1.53
CA ASP A 230 4.97 0.35 1.23
C ASP A 230 5.81 1.02 0.14
N TYR A 231 6.57 2.04 0.51
CA TYR A 231 7.19 3.00 -0.43
C TYR A 231 8.11 2.37 -1.47
N ALA A 232 8.73 1.22 -1.19
CA ALA A 232 9.51 0.49 -2.19
C ALA A 232 8.69 0.14 -3.45
N TYR A 233 7.36 0.10 -3.34
CA TYR A 233 6.41 -0.14 -4.43
C TYR A 233 5.79 1.14 -5.00
N SER A 234 6.41 2.28 -4.77
CA SER A 234 5.96 3.58 -5.30
C SER A 234 7.10 4.25 -6.06
N TYR A 235 6.87 4.69 -7.30
CA TYR A 235 7.93 5.36 -8.05
C TYR A 235 8.36 6.69 -7.41
N SER A 236 7.48 7.34 -6.64
CA SER A 236 7.81 8.55 -5.88
C SER A 236 8.98 8.37 -4.91
N HIS A 237 9.16 7.14 -4.38
CA HIS A 237 10.25 6.79 -3.49
C HIS A 237 11.64 6.92 -4.13
N TYR A 238 11.72 6.63 -5.41
CA TYR A 238 12.98 6.61 -6.17
C TYR A 238 13.26 7.90 -6.94
N LEU A 239 12.44 8.95 -6.74
CA LEU A 239 12.68 10.25 -7.35
C LEU A 239 13.78 11.01 -6.60
N ASP A 240 14.61 11.74 -7.35
CA ASP A 240 15.71 12.55 -6.82
C ASP A 240 15.24 13.85 -6.15
N PHE A 241 13.95 14.06 -6.08
CA PHE A 241 13.31 15.25 -5.51
C PHE A 241 12.04 14.86 -4.74
N PRO A 242 11.69 15.64 -3.69
CA PRO A 242 10.46 15.39 -2.94
C PRO A 242 9.22 15.77 -3.75
N THR A 243 8.14 15.01 -3.57
CA THR A 243 6.85 15.25 -4.19
C THR A 243 5.73 15.28 -3.16
N VAL A 244 4.61 15.90 -3.51
CA VAL A 244 3.34 15.63 -2.86
C VAL A 244 2.51 14.73 -3.78
N ASN A 245 2.19 13.54 -3.28
CA ASN A 245 1.37 12.58 -4.01
C ASN A 245 -0.11 12.88 -3.75
N LEU A 246 -0.76 13.44 -4.76
CA LEU A 246 -2.16 13.83 -4.77
C LEU A 246 -3.05 12.77 -5.42
N SER A 247 -2.49 11.61 -5.72
CA SER A 247 -3.18 10.51 -6.38
C SER A 247 -4.11 9.77 -5.44
N GLU A 248 -5.18 9.22 -5.98
CA GLU A 248 -6.14 8.39 -5.25
C GLU A 248 -6.38 7.07 -5.96
N SER A 249 -6.23 5.97 -5.24
CA SER A 249 -6.46 4.64 -5.78
C SER A 249 -7.92 4.45 -6.21
N GLY A 250 -8.12 3.86 -7.38
CA GLY A 250 -9.45 3.60 -7.94
C GLY A 250 -9.99 4.70 -8.84
N ASP A 251 -9.31 5.84 -8.97
CA ASP A 251 -9.79 6.96 -9.77
C ASP A 251 -9.95 6.61 -11.25
N THR A 252 -11.05 7.06 -11.80
CA THR A 252 -11.24 7.26 -13.23
C THR A 252 -10.73 8.65 -13.64
N SER A 253 -10.54 8.90 -14.94
CA SER A 253 -10.15 10.23 -15.42
C SER A 253 -11.19 11.30 -15.08
N ALA A 254 -12.48 10.96 -15.10
CA ALA A 254 -13.57 11.85 -14.69
C ALA A 254 -13.50 12.24 -13.21
N MET A 255 -13.22 11.28 -12.32
CA MET A 255 -13.03 11.54 -10.88
C MET A 255 -11.82 12.48 -10.64
N MET A 256 -10.75 12.31 -11.39
CA MET A 256 -9.59 13.22 -11.33
C MET A 256 -9.96 14.65 -11.72
N VAL A 257 -10.77 14.86 -12.75
CA VAL A 257 -11.28 16.18 -13.14
C VAL A 257 -12.07 16.81 -11.99
N GLU A 258 -12.96 16.03 -11.37
CA GLU A 258 -13.88 16.50 -10.33
C GLU A 258 -13.14 16.97 -9.07
N ARG A 259 -12.18 16.19 -8.57
CA ARG A 259 -11.46 16.49 -7.32
C ARG A 259 -10.29 17.47 -7.47
N PHE A 260 -9.91 17.87 -8.69
CA PHE A 260 -8.73 18.67 -8.97
C PHE A 260 -8.63 19.96 -8.13
N GLY A 261 -9.70 20.76 -8.11
CA GLY A 261 -9.66 22.05 -7.43
C GLY A 261 -9.46 21.94 -5.92
N ARG A 262 -10.08 20.94 -5.30
CA ARG A 262 -9.94 20.67 -3.87
C ARG A 262 -8.53 20.22 -3.51
N ASP A 263 -7.95 19.34 -4.31
CA ASP A 263 -6.76 18.58 -3.93
C ASP A 263 -5.46 19.25 -4.40
N VAL A 264 -5.46 19.89 -5.57
CA VAL A 264 -4.24 20.47 -6.17
C VAL A 264 -4.00 21.90 -5.72
N ARG A 265 -5.05 22.73 -5.69
CA ARG A 265 -4.94 24.16 -5.39
C ARG A 265 -4.18 24.50 -4.10
N PRO A 266 -4.33 23.76 -2.99
CA PRO A 266 -3.67 24.12 -1.72
C PRO A 266 -2.14 24.10 -1.76
N PHE A 267 -1.51 23.40 -2.72
CA PHE A 267 -0.09 23.06 -2.66
C PHE A 267 0.84 24.01 -3.41
N HIS A 268 0.34 24.95 -4.22
CA HIS A 268 1.14 25.96 -4.94
C HIS A 268 2.35 25.36 -5.68
N LEU A 269 2.11 24.35 -6.50
CA LEU A 269 3.13 23.56 -7.18
C LEU A 269 3.68 24.31 -8.41
N LYS A 270 4.90 23.94 -8.84
CA LYS A 270 5.50 24.38 -10.09
C LYS A 270 5.18 23.41 -11.24
N TYR A 271 5.20 22.11 -10.96
CA TYR A 271 4.92 21.04 -11.89
C TYR A 271 3.88 20.07 -11.34
N LEU A 272 3.07 19.52 -12.21
CA LEU A 272 2.16 18.43 -11.93
C LEU A 272 2.40 17.28 -12.89
N LEU A 273 2.83 16.14 -12.38
CA LEU A 273 2.98 14.89 -13.14
C LEU A 273 1.62 14.18 -13.15
N ILE A 274 1.01 14.09 -14.34
CA ILE A 274 -0.36 13.59 -14.52
C ILE A 274 -0.32 12.23 -15.19
N MET A 275 -0.88 11.22 -14.53
CA MET A 275 -1.10 9.89 -15.12
C MET A 275 -2.52 9.44 -14.78
N GLY A 276 -3.41 9.40 -15.75
CA GLY A 276 -4.79 8.99 -15.54
C GLY A 276 -5.43 8.41 -16.78
N GLY A 277 -6.47 7.61 -16.57
CA GLY A 277 -7.25 7.00 -17.62
C GLY A 277 -7.25 5.49 -17.66
N THR A 278 -6.32 4.82 -16.99
CA THR A 278 -6.23 3.36 -16.98
C THR A 278 -7.53 2.70 -16.53
N ASN A 279 -8.12 3.13 -15.42
CA ASN A 279 -9.38 2.55 -14.93
C ASN A 279 -10.56 2.85 -15.87
N SER A 280 -10.61 4.04 -16.45
CA SER A 280 -11.65 4.42 -17.42
C SER A 280 -11.57 3.54 -18.67
N LEU A 281 -10.37 3.38 -19.25
CA LEU A 281 -10.16 2.60 -20.45
C LEU A 281 -10.41 1.11 -20.25
N ARG A 282 -10.02 0.57 -19.10
CA ARG A 282 -10.34 -0.81 -18.71
C ARG A 282 -11.84 -1.07 -18.65
N ALA A 283 -12.59 -0.10 -18.17
CA ALA A 283 -14.05 -0.16 -18.06
C ALA A 283 -14.78 0.12 -19.39
N GLY A 284 -14.05 0.37 -20.47
CA GLY A 284 -14.62 0.61 -21.80
C GLY A 284 -15.01 2.06 -22.08
N VAL A 285 -14.60 3.01 -21.25
CA VAL A 285 -14.71 4.44 -21.58
C VAL A 285 -13.85 4.75 -22.80
N SER A 286 -14.34 5.58 -23.72
CA SER A 286 -13.63 5.88 -24.97
C SER A 286 -12.34 6.64 -24.74
N ALA A 287 -11.36 6.43 -25.62
CA ALA A 287 -10.12 7.20 -25.60
C ALA A 287 -10.36 8.69 -25.73
N GLU A 288 -11.35 9.11 -26.52
CA GLU A 288 -11.72 10.51 -26.70
C GLU A 288 -12.22 11.16 -25.41
N GLU A 289 -12.97 10.45 -24.61
CA GLU A 289 -13.42 10.96 -23.30
C GLU A 289 -12.26 11.11 -22.33
N VAL A 290 -11.38 10.12 -22.25
CA VAL A 290 -10.18 10.18 -21.41
C VAL A 290 -9.26 11.33 -21.83
N ILE A 291 -9.07 11.53 -23.13
CA ILE A 291 -8.26 12.65 -23.67
C ILE A 291 -8.87 13.99 -23.26
N ARG A 292 -10.18 14.16 -23.37
CA ARG A 292 -10.87 15.39 -22.89
C ARG A 292 -10.66 15.63 -21.41
N ASP A 293 -10.74 14.58 -20.60
CA ASP A 293 -10.51 14.68 -19.16
C ASP A 293 -9.06 15.09 -18.84
N LEU A 294 -8.09 14.48 -19.50
CA LEU A 294 -6.67 14.84 -19.35
C LEU A 294 -6.38 16.27 -19.81
N GLU A 295 -6.98 16.70 -20.90
CA GLU A 295 -6.87 18.08 -21.40
C GLU A 295 -7.46 19.08 -20.41
N GLU A 296 -8.63 18.79 -19.84
CA GLU A 296 -9.26 19.62 -18.82
C GLU A 296 -8.39 19.71 -17.57
N ILE A 297 -7.80 18.61 -17.10
CA ILE A 297 -6.88 18.61 -15.96
C ILE A 297 -5.66 19.50 -16.25
N GLY A 298 -5.08 19.40 -17.44
CA GLY A 298 -3.97 20.26 -17.86
C GLY A 298 -4.33 21.74 -17.86
N GLN A 299 -5.49 22.10 -18.42
CA GLN A 299 -6.00 23.48 -18.43
C GLN A 299 -6.23 24.03 -17.01
N LYS A 300 -6.78 23.21 -16.12
CA LYS A 300 -6.96 23.58 -14.71
C LYS A 300 -5.63 23.81 -14.00
N ALA A 301 -4.59 22.99 -14.31
CA ALA A 301 -3.24 23.19 -13.77
C ALA A 301 -2.64 24.51 -14.26
N GLU A 302 -2.69 24.77 -15.57
CA GLU A 302 -2.20 26.01 -16.18
C GLU A 302 -2.90 27.26 -15.62
N ALA A 303 -4.20 27.19 -15.38
CA ALA A 303 -4.96 28.26 -14.76
C ALA A 303 -4.49 28.59 -13.32
N LEU A 304 -3.84 27.65 -12.64
CA LEU A 304 -3.19 27.86 -11.34
C LEU A 304 -1.70 28.22 -11.45
N GLY A 305 -1.17 28.40 -12.66
CA GLY A 305 0.25 28.63 -12.90
C GLY A 305 1.13 27.39 -12.70
N ILE A 306 0.53 26.20 -12.73
CA ILE A 306 1.21 24.92 -12.60
C ILE A 306 1.43 24.33 -14.01
N HIS A 307 2.69 23.97 -14.31
CA HIS A 307 3.02 23.35 -15.59
C HIS A 307 2.66 21.86 -15.59
N PRO A 308 1.70 21.42 -16.43
CA PRO A 308 1.33 20.01 -16.53
C PRO A 308 2.35 19.23 -17.37
N ILE A 309 2.74 18.06 -16.87
CA ILE A 309 3.57 17.09 -17.60
C ILE A 309 2.83 15.76 -17.54
N TYR A 310 2.46 15.25 -18.72
CA TYR A 310 1.71 14.00 -18.81
C TYR A 310 2.65 12.80 -18.81
N LEU A 311 2.28 11.77 -18.07
CA LEU A 311 2.97 10.48 -18.09
C LEU A 311 2.17 9.52 -18.97
N THR A 312 2.85 8.80 -19.86
CA THR A 312 2.22 7.75 -20.67
C THR A 312 1.74 6.59 -19.80
N LEU A 313 0.66 5.94 -20.24
CA LEU A 313 0.04 4.82 -19.51
C LEU A 313 0.79 3.53 -19.81
N PRO A 314 1.37 2.86 -18.80
CA PRO A 314 1.94 1.53 -18.98
C PRO A 314 0.88 0.53 -19.45
N PRO A 315 1.26 -0.50 -20.23
CA PRO A 315 0.32 -1.51 -20.70
C PRO A 315 -0.25 -2.33 -19.55
N LEU A 316 -1.31 -3.07 -19.84
CA LEU A 316 -1.99 -3.98 -18.92
C LEU A 316 -1.66 -5.44 -19.23
N ASN A 317 -2.00 -6.33 -18.29
CA ASN A 317 -2.09 -7.76 -18.51
C ASN A 317 -3.49 -8.24 -18.10
N PRO A 318 -4.45 -8.37 -19.05
CA PRO A 318 -5.83 -8.70 -18.74
C PRO A 318 -6.02 -10.06 -18.05
N ALA A 319 -5.19 -11.05 -18.38
CA ALA A 319 -5.25 -12.36 -17.75
C ALA A 319 -4.90 -12.29 -16.25
N ASN A 320 -3.87 -11.52 -15.91
CA ASN A 320 -3.49 -11.29 -14.51
C ASN A 320 -4.52 -10.45 -13.77
N ILE A 321 -5.12 -9.45 -14.43
CA ILE A 321 -6.21 -8.63 -13.86
C ILE A 321 -7.41 -9.52 -13.51
N GLN A 322 -7.85 -10.36 -14.44
CA GLN A 322 -8.96 -11.28 -14.21
C GLN A 322 -8.68 -12.21 -13.01
N LYS A 323 -7.46 -12.70 -12.92
CA LYS A 323 -7.03 -13.58 -11.83
C LYS A 323 -6.97 -12.87 -10.47
N ALA A 324 -6.47 -11.65 -10.45
CA ALA A 324 -6.25 -10.89 -9.20
C ALA A 324 -7.52 -10.25 -8.65
N PHE A 325 -8.39 -9.73 -9.52
CA PHE A 325 -9.53 -8.90 -9.14
C PHE A 325 -10.89 -9.47 -9.55
N ASP A 326 -10.91 -10.55 -10.34
CA ASP A 326 -12.14 -11.10 -10.95
C ASP A 326 -12.89 -10.02 -11.78
N GLU A 327 -12.14 -9.18 -12.46
CA GLU A 327 -12.65 -8.08 -13.28
C GLU A 327 -12.25 -8.26 -14.74
N PRO A 328 -13.18 -8.05 -15.70
CA PRO A 328 -12.85 -8.04 -17.12
C PRO A 328 -12.12 -6.75 -17.50
N THR A 329 -11.36 -6.82 -18.60
CA THR A 329 -10.78 -5.66 -19.27
C THR A 329 -11.44 -5.50 -20.63
N ALA A 330 -11.78 -4.26 -21.02
CA ALA A 330 -12.38 -3.99 -22.33
C ALA A 330 -11.51 -4.56 -23.49
N ASP A 331 -12.14 -5.21 -24.46
CA ASP A 331 -11.44 -5.91 -25.56
C ASP A 331 -10.56 -4.96 -26.40
N ASN A 332 -10.98 -3.70 -26.53
CA ASN A 332 -10.29 -2.67 -27.31
C ASN A 332 -9.26 -1.87 -26.49
N TRP A 333 -8.87 -2.32 -25.31
CA TRP A 333 -8.00 -1.56 -24.41
C TRP A 333 -6.66 -1.17 -25.06
N ARG A 334 -6.05 -2.06 -25.86
CA ARG A 334 -4.76 -1.76 -26.53
C ARG A 334 -4.88 -0.59 -27.49
N GLN A 335 -5.96 -0.57 -28.30
CA GLN A 335 -6.22 0.52 -29.23
C GLN A 335 -6.47 1.83 -28.48
N SER A 336 -7.26 1.78 -27.41
CA SER A 336 -7.57 2.95 -26.58
C SER A 336 -6.33 3.50 -25.86
N PHE A 337 -5.48 2.62 -25.31
CA PHE A 337 -4.20 3.02 -24.72
C PHE A 337 -3.26 3.64 -25.75
N ALA A 338 -3.16 3.04 -26.94
CA ALA A 338 -2.34 3.60 -28.02
C ALA A 338 -2.81 5.02 -28.42
N GLN A 339 -4.11 5.23 -28.52
CA GLN A 339 -4.69 6.52 -28.84
C GLN A 339 -4.45 7.57 -27.75
N VAL A 340 -4.65 7.22 -26.46
CA VAL A 340 -4.37 8.12 -25.34
C VAL A 340 -2.88 8.42 -25.23
N ASN A 341 -2.01 7.41 -25.37
CA ASN A 341 -0.57 7.61 -25.32
C ASN A 341 -0.06 8.45 -26.51
N ALA A 342 -0.66 8.35 -27.70
CA ALA A 342 -0.35 9.23 -28.83
C ALA A 342 -0.70 10.69 -28.52
N TYR A 343 -1.85 10.96 -27.89
CA TYR A 343 -2.19 12.28 -27.39
C TYR A 343 -1.18 12.80 -26.36
N ILE A 344 -0.85 11.98 -25.35
CA ILE A 344 0.11 12.33 -24.31
C ILE A 344 1.47 12.69 -24.93
N ARG A 345 1.96 11.89 -25.88
CA ARG A 345 3.23 12.12 -26.58
C ARG A 345 3.23 13.37 -27.47
N SER A 346 2.05 13.93 -27.80
CA SER A 346 1.92 15.20 -28.48
C SER A 346 2.01 16.43 -27.57
N ARG A 347 2.06 16.23 -26.26
CA ARG A 347 2.14 17.26 -25.21
C ARG A 347 3.51 17.23 -24.53
N ASP A 348 3.72 18.14 -23.57
CA ASP A 348 4.88 17.99 -22.67
C ASP A 348 4.66 16.74 -21.80
N HIS A 349 5.51 15.76 -21.96
CA HIS A 349 5.31 14.42 -21.43
C HIS A 349 6.61 13.76 -20.98
N ILE A 350 6.43 12.70 -20.19
CA ILE A 350 7.49 11.76 -19.86
C ILE A 350 7.00 10.36 -20.25
N ASP A 351 7.75 9.69 -21.11
CA ASP A 351 7.35 8.39 -21.66
C ASP A 351 7.74 7.23 -20.74
N VAL A 352 7.02 7.12 -19.63
CA VAL A 352 7.25 6.06 -18.64
C VAL A 352 6.76 4.69 -19.10
N ALA A 353 5.89 4.63 -20.12
CA ALA A 353 5.35 3.39 -20.66
C ALA A 353 6.31 2.69 -21.63
N ALA A 354 7.14 3.45 -22.35
CA ALA A 354 8.00 2.92 -23.42
C ALA A 354 8.85 1.70 -23.01
N PRO A 355 9.48 1.63 -21.83
CA PRO A 355 10.25 0.45 -21.43
C PRO A 355 9.42 -0.83 -21.30
N PHE A 356 8.09 -0.73 -21.17
CA PHE A 356 7.17 -1.82 -20.94
C PHE A 356 6.35 -2.20 -22.18
N GLU A 357 6.44 -1.42 -23.25
CA GLU A 357 5.77 -1.66 -24.52
C GLU A 357 6.57 -2.61 -25.44
N THR A 358 7.16 -3.67 -24.84
CA THR A 358 8.04 -4.62 -25.54
C THR A 358 7.32 -5.87 -26.05
N GLY A 359 6.07 -6.05 -25.67
CA GLY A 359 5.20 -7.17 -26.03
C GLY A 359 3.76 -6.73 -26.14
N GLU A 360 2.85 -7.70 -26.14
CA GLU A 360 1.40 -7.41 -26.19
C GLU A 360 0.86 -6.98 -24.83
N ASP A 361 1.34 -7.58 -23.76
CA ASP A 361 0.87 -7.38 -22.38
C ASP A 361 2.00 -6.94 -21.45
N LEU A 362 1.65 -6.35 -20.30
CA LEU A 362 2.59 -6.08 -19.23
C LEU A 362 3.17 -7.41 -18.71
N PRO A 363 4.51 -7.56 -18.66
CA PRO A 363 5.14 -8.78 -18.20
C PRO A 363 4.73 -9.16 -16.75
N THR A 364 4.42 -10.43 -16.54
CA THR A 364 4.00 -10.94 -15.22
C THR A 364 5.09 -10.75 -14.16
N GLU A 365 6.36 -10.86 -14.53
CA GLU A 365 7.53 -10.64 -13.67
C GLU A 365 7.67 -9.21 -13.17
N LEU A 366 6.99 -8.25 -13.79
CA LEU A 366 6.93 -6.84 -13.36
C LEU A 366 5.63 -6.48 -12.65
N SER A 367 4.57 -7.26 -12.86
CA SER A 367 3.27 -7.01 -12.24
C SER A 367 2.45 -8.30 -12.14
N LEU A 368 2.29 -8.81 -10.93
CA LEU A 368 1.50 -10.02 -10.66
C LEU A 368 0.00 -9.82 -10.91
N ASP A 369 -0.50 -8.62 -10.67
CA ASP A 369 -1.93 -8.30 -10.82
C ASP A 369 -2.29 -7.71 -12.19
N GLY A 370 -1.28 -7.45 -13.03
CA GLY A 370 -1.45 -6.94 -14.40
C GLY A 370 -1.67 -5.45 -14.53
N ILE A 371 -1.62 -4.68 -13.42
CA ILE A 371 -1.77 -3.21 -13.38
C ILE A 371 -0.65 -2.58 -12.58
N HIS A 372 -0.44 -3.03 -11.34
CA HIS A 372 0.47 -2.42 -10.38
C HIS A 372 1.82 -3.10 -10.45
N GLY A 373 2.83 -2.30 -10.77
CA GLY A 373 4.20 -2.79 -10.88
C GLY A 373 4.84 -3.10 -9.52
N ASP A 374 5.79 -4.03 -9.56
CA ASP A 374 6.69 -4.28 -8.45
C ASP A 374 7.72 -3.15 -8.28
N TRP A 375 8.65 -3.30 -7.34
CA TRP A 375 9.70 -2.30 -7.12
C TRP A 375 10.62 -2.11 -8.33
N ASN A 376 10.88 -3.17 -9.15
CA ASN A 376 11.71 -3.06 -10.34
C ASN A 376 11.04 -2.17 -11.38
N MET A 377 9.75 -2.38 -11.63
CA MET A 377 8.98 -1.53 -12.53
C MET A 377 8.95 -0.07 -12.02
N LYS A 378 8.74 0.13 -10.72
CA LYS A 378 8.70 1.47 -10.11
C LYS A 378 10.06 2.19 -10.22
N GLN A 379 11.16 1.49 -10.07
CA GLN A 379 12.50 2.05 -10.29
C GLN A 379 12.74 2.47 -11.74
N ILE A 380 12.32 1.65 -12.71
CA ILE A 380 12.42 1.98 -14.14
C ILE A 380 11.61 3.23 -14.46
N MET A 381 10.37 3.33 -13.96
CA MET A 381 9.53 4.53 -14.12
C MET A 381 10.21 5.76 -13.51
N ALA A 382 10.72 5.65 -12.29
CA ALA A 382 11.40 6.75 -11.61
C ALA A 382 12.67 7.21 -12.33
N GLN A 383 13.48 6.30 -12.85
CA GLN A 383 14.67 6.65 -13.64
C GLN A 383 14.30 7.48 -14.88
N THR A 384 13.22 7.15 -15.56
CA THR A 384 12.71 7.90 -16.71
C THR A 384 12.26 9.30 -16.30
N ILE A 385 11.54 9.41 -15.19
CA ILE A 385 11.08 10.68 -14.62
C ILE A 385 12.28 11.55 -14.20
N ASN A 386 13.23 10.98 -13.46
CA ASN A 386 14.42 11.70 -12.97
C ASN A 386 15.22 12.30 -14.12
N ARG A 387 15.47 11.52 -15.20
CA ARG A 387 16.18 12.01 -16.39
C ARG A 387 15.47 13.19 -17.06
N SER A 388 14.14 13.12 -17.18
CA SER A 388 13.34 14.17 -17.78
C SER A 388 13.26 15.43 -16.91
N MET A 389 13.26 15.28 -15.60
CA MET A 389 13.11 16.38 -14.66
C MET A 389 14.42 17.07 -14.28
N ALA A 390 15.58 16.45 -14.53
CA ALA A 390 16.90 16.95 -14.10
C ALA A 390 17.24 18.37 -14.58
N GLY A 391 16.71 18.82 -15.71
CA GLY A 391 16.93 20.18 -16.22
C GLY A 391 15.81 21.19 -15.88
N ARG A 392 14.81 20.77 -15.13
CA ARG A 392 13.59 21.57 -14.84
C ARG A 392 13.52 22.08 -13.39
N LEU A 393 14.20 21.42 -12.46
CA LEU A 393 14.17 21.69 -11.02
C LEU A 393 15.30 22.56 -10.51
#